data_774a06182b48f1338f07187cda1f81a4
#
_entry.id   774a06182b48f1338f07187cda1f81a4
#
_cell.length_a   1.000
_cell.length_b   1.000
_cell.length_c   1.000
_cell.angle_alpha   90.00
_cell.angle_beta   90.00
_cell.angle_gamma   90.00
#
_symmetry.space_group_name_H-M   'P 1'
#
loop_
_entity.id
_entity.type
_entity.pdbx_description
1 polymer ?
#
loop_
_entity_poly.entity_id
_entity_poly.type
_entity_poly.pdbx_seq_one_letter_code
_entity_poly.pdbx_strand_id
1 'polypeptide(L)'
;VNCAALPEGLLESELFGHEKGSFTGATENKEGKFELANHSSLLLDEVTEMSMSLQAKLLRVLQEHEVDKIGGRTPIPVDVRVIATSNRDIRKRIQDQEFREDLFYRLNVVPLNLIPLRERIDDISVLTENFIHQFCEENGQSPIKVDTTTLTLLKKYRWPGNIRELGNIVERSCLMCRGDTMLPTHLFFDEELYSKDKVLPRLSGTI
;
A
#
# COMPACT_ATOMS: atom_id res chain seq x y z
N VAL A 1 4.06 3.13 9.09
CA VAL A 1 5.10 3.91 8.39
C VAL A 1 5.30 3.32 7.02
N ASN A 2 5.30 4.17 5.97
CA ASN A 2 5.66 3.74 4.63
C ASN A 2 7.17 3.97 4.42
N CYS A 3 7.91 2.88 4.16
CA CYS A 3 9.37 2.92 4.07
C CYS A 3 9.89 3.49 2.74
N ALA A 4 9.02 3.55 1.71
CA ALA A 4 9.36 4.15 0.41
C ALA A 4 9.08 5.66 0.35
N ALA A 5 8.29 6.20 1.29
CA ALA A 5 7.83 7.58 1.22
C ALA A 5 8.84 8.61 1.73
N LEU A 6 9.87 8.18 2.47
CA LEU A 6 10.81 9.06 3.14
C LEU A 6 12.26 8.79 2.70
N PRO A 7 13.09 9.84 2.56
CA PRO A 7 14.53 9.66 2.44
C PRO A 7 15.11 8.88 3.63
N GLU A 8 16.20 8.13 3.41
CA GLU A 8 16.78 7.20 4.39
C GLU A 8 17.01 7.82 5.78
N GLY A 9 17.66 8.98 5.87
CA GLY A 9 17.94 9.62 7.16
C GLY A 9 16.69 10.08 7.91
N LEU A 10 15.63 10.47 7.18
CA LEU A 10 14.35 10.81 7.79
C LEU A 10 13.60 9.56 8.26
N LEU A 11 13.62 8.50 7.45
CA LEU A 11 13.02 7.21 7.82
C LEU A 11 13.67 6.64 9.07
N GLU A 12 15.02 6.72 9.16
CA GLU A 12 15.76 6.29 10.33
C GLU A 12 15.31 7.05 11.58
N SER A 13 15.26 8.37 11.49
CA SER A 13 14.82 9.23 12.60
C SER A 13 13.35 9.01 12.98
N GLU A 14 12.47 8.75 12.00
CA GLU A 14 11.07 8.41 12.27
C GLU A 14 10.93 7.07 13.00
N LEU A 15 11.66 6.05 12.58
CA LEU A 15 11.54 4.70 13.14
C LEU A 15 12.17 4.59 14.54
N PHE A 16 13.41 5.07 14.68
CA PHE A 16 14.23 4.81 15.87
C PHE A 16 14.35 6.02 16.81
N GLY A 17 13.94 7.22 16.33
CA GLY A 17 14.11 8.45 17.10
C GLY A 17 15.53 9.01 17.07
N HIS A 18 15.72 10.19 17.63
CA HIS A 18 17.03 10.83 17.71
C HIS A 18 17.16 11.68 18.95
N GLU A 19 18.39 11.88 19.39
CA GLU A 19 18.75 12.84 20.42
C GLU A 19 19.13 14.19 19.80
N LYS A 20 18.90 15.25 20.54
CA LYS A 20 19.28 16.62 20.17
C LYS A 20 20.77 16.68 19.83
N GLY A 21 21.10 17.25 18.67
CA GLY A 21 22.47 17.43 18.20
C GLY A 21 23.08 16.20 17.53
N SER A 22 22.33 15.12 17.31
CA SER A 22 22.84 13.90 16.66
C SER A 22 23.15 14.07 15.17
N PHE A 23 22.52 15.03 14.50
CA PHE A 23 22.80 15.42 13.11
C PHE A 23 22.44 16.88 12.89
N THR A 24 22.84 17.46 11.74
CA THR A 24 22.47 18.82 11.35
C THR A 24 20.96 18.94 11.16
N GLY A 25 20.30 19.67 12.04
CA GLY A 25 18.83 19.80 12.07
C GLY A 25 18.14 19.10 13.26
N ALA A 26 18.85 18.31 14.03
CA ALA A 26 18.33 17.70 15.28
C ALA A 26 18.28 18.75 16.42
N THR A 27 17.29 19.64 16.37
CA THR A 27 17.14 20.74 17.35
C THR A 27 16.58 20.29 18.68
N GLU A 28 15.84 19.18 18.69
CA GLU A 28 15.14 18.62 19.85
C GLU A 28 15.31 17.09 19.88
N ASN A 29 14.98 16.46 21.01
CA ASN A 29 14.86 15.02 21.10
C ASN A 29 13.57 14.57 20.42
N LYS A 30 13.61 13.45 19.70
CA LYS A 30 12.44 12.86 19.06
C LYS A 30 12.29 11.39 19.44
N GLU A 31 11.08 11.03 19.86
CA GLU A 31 10.71 9.62 20.04
C GLU A 31 10.48 8.94 18.68
N GLY A 32 11.00 7.72 18.54
CA GLY A 32 10.81 6.90 17.36
C GLY A 32 9.46 6.19 17.35
N LYS A 33 9.03 5.74 16.17
CA LYS A 33 7.78 4.98 16.02
C LYS A 33 7.79 3.67 16.80
N PHE A 34 8.94 3.04 17.01
CA PHE A 34 9.06 1.85 17.86
C PHE A 34 8.78 2.16 19.34
N GLU A 35 9.25 3.30 19.85
CA GLU A 35 8.94 3.74 21.22
C GLU A 35 7.44 4.06 21.36
N LEU A 36 6.89 4.83 20.41
CA LEU A 36 5.48 5.22 20.40
C LEU A 36 4.53 4.03 20.25
N ALA A 37 4.97 2.96 19.58
CA ALA A 37 4.22 1.73 19.41
C ALA A 37 4.43 0.71 20.54
N ASN A 38 5.14 1.06 21.61
CA ASN A 38 5.38 0.14 22.73
C ASN A 38 4.06 -0.43 23.28
N HIS A 39 4.02 -1.74 23.49
CA HIS A 39 2.83 -2.54 23.85
C HIS A 39 1.68 -2.47 22.83
N SER A 40 1.99 -2.17 21.55
CA SER A 40 1.04 -2.05 20.46
C SER A 40 1.58 -2.67 19.16
N SER A 41 1.03 -2.27 18.01
CA SER A 41 1.43 -2.80 16.69
C SER A 41 2.00 -1.69 15.82
N LEU A 42 3.10 -1.98 15.12
CA LEU A 42 3.72 -1.10 14.12
C LEU A 42 3.63 -1.74 12.74
N LEU A 43 2.99 -1.04 11.79
CA LEU A 43 2.97 -1.43 10.39
C LEU A 43 4.13 -0.76 9.64
N LEU A 44 4.99 -1.58 9.04
CA LEU A 44 6.06 -1.19 8.13
C LEU A 44 5.63 -1.53 6.69
N ASP A 45 5.18 -0.54 5.95
CA ASP A 45 4.73 -0.70 4.58
C ASP A 45 5.91 -0.57 3.62
N GLU A 46 5.99 -1.44 2.63
CA GLU A 46 7.08 -1.51 1.64
C GLU A 46 8.48 -1.69 2.27
N VAL A 47 8.60 -2.64 3.21
CA VAL A 47 9.86 -2.89 3.98
C VAL A 47 11.07 -3.20 3.09
N THR A 48 10.84 -3.69 1.87
CA THR A 48 11.90 -3.99 0.87
C THR A 48 12.55 -2.75 0.27
N GLU A 49 12.01 -1.56 0.51
CA GLU A 49 12.58 -0.29 0.05
C GLU A 49 13.56 0.33 1.09
N MET A 50 13.72 -0.31 2.25
CA MET A 50 14.72 0.09 3.24
C MET A 50 16.14 -0.19 2.76
N SER A 51 17.07 0.71 3.07
CA SER A 51 18.51 0.48 2.86
C SER A 51 19.02 -0.66 3.74
N MET A 52 20.14 -1.28 3.35
CA MET A 52 20.77 -2.37 4.10
C MET A 52 21.16 -1.97 5.54
N SER A 53 21.50 -0.70 5.76
CA SER A 53 21.80 -0.14 7.08
C SER A 53 20.57 -0.11 7.99
N LEU A 54 19.41 0.33 7.47
CA LEU A 54 18.15 0.35 8.20
C LEU A 54 17.62 -1.05 8.46
N GLN A 55 17.79 -1.97 7.51
CA GLN A 55 17.44 -3.38 7.69
C GLN A 55 18.23 -4.00 8.85
N ALA A 56 19.54 -3.68 8.99
CA ALA A 56 20.35 -4.17 10.10
C ALA A 56 19.86 -3.63 11.46
N LYS A 57 19.48 -2.36 11.53
CA LYS A 57 18.89 -1.76 12.75
C LYS A 57 17.53 -2.37 13.08
N LEU A 58 16.67 -2.56 12.09
CA LEU A 58 15.39 -3.22 12.26
C LEU A 58 15.55 -4.65 12.79
N LEU A 59 16.49 -5.41 12.23
CA LEU A 59 16.80 -6.76 12.70
C LEU A 59 17.18 -6.77 14.19
N ARG A 60 18.03 -5.81 14.62
CA ARG A 60 18.43 -5.69 16.02
C ARG A 60 17.23 -5.42 16.92
N VAL A 61 16.35 -4.51 16.55
CA VAL A 61 15.13 -4.26 17.34
C VAL A 61 14.26 -5.51 17.46
N LEU A 62 14.10 -6.28 16.36
CA LEU A 62 13.31 -7.51 16.38
C LEU A 62 13.94 -8.63 17.20
N GLN A 63 15.26 -8.67 17.33
CA GLN A 63 15.99 -9.70 18.08
C GLN A 63 16.13 -9.38 19.56
N GLU A 64 16.53 -8.14 19.87
CA GLU A 64 16.89 -7.71 21.22
C GLU A 64 15.71 -7.06 21.96
N HIS A 65 14.63 -6.69 21.24
CA HIS A 65 13.51 -5.93 21.80
C HIS A 65 13.94 -4.59 22.41
N GLU A 66 14.93 -3.98 21.81
CA GLU A 66 15.49 -2.69 22.21
C GLU A 66 15.69 -1.78 21.00
N VAL A 67 15.54 -0.48 21.21
CA VAL A 67 15.75 0.57 20.20
C VAL A 67 16.92 1.44 20.59
N ASP A 68 17.85 1.64 19.66
CA ASP A 68 18.92 2.64 19.78
C ASP A 68 18.51 3.91 19.04
N LYS A 69 18.35 5.02 19.76
CA LYS A 69 18.18 6.35 19.15
C LYS A 69 19.43 6.78 18.39
N ILE A 70 19.24 7.58 17.34
CA ILE A 70 20.37 8.23 16.65
C ILE A 70 21.04 9.18 17.64
N GLY A 71 22.33 8.96 17.90
CA GLY A 71 23.10 9.71 18.90
C GLY A 71 22.85 9.28 20.36
N GLY A 72 21.93 8.37 20.60
CA GLY A 72 21.66 7.81 21.93
C GLY A 72 22.76 6.86 22.40
N ARG A 73 22.92 6.75 23.72
CA ARG A 73 23.93 5.87 24.36
C ARG A 73 23.30 4.68 25.07
N THR A 74 22.02 4.76 25.35
CA THR A 74 21.31 3.75 26.15
C THR A 74 20.20 3.16 25.30
N PRO A 75 20.17 1.84 25.06
CA PRO A 75 19.06 1.17 24.43
C PRO A 75 17.75 1.35 25.21
N ILE A 76 16.65 1.44 24.52
CA ILE A 76 15.31 1.60 25.10
C ILE A 76 14.55 0.30 24.86
N PRO A 77 14.11 -0.41 25.91
CA PRO A 77 13.35 -1.64 25.74
C PRO A 77 11.97 -1.35 25.15
N VAL A 78 11.56 -2.18 24.20
CA VAL A 78 10.26 -2.06 23.51
C VAL A 78 9.62 -3.43 23.31
N ASP A 79 8.32 -3.50 23.48
CA ASP A 79 7.49 -4.66 23.16
C ASP A 79 6.49 -4.26 22.06
N VAL A 80 6.83 -4.54 20.80
CA VAL A 80 6.07 -4.10 19.64
C VAL A 80 5.77 -5.28 18.71
N ARG A 81 4.49 -5.44 18.37
CA ARG A 81 4.10 -6.34 17.30
C ARG A 81 4.37 -5.70 15.95
N VAL A 82 5.31 -6.23 15.17
CA VAL A 82 5.64 -5.72 13.84
C VAL A 82 4.83 -6.45 12.77
N ILE A 83 4.20 -5.68 11.88
CA ILE A 83 3.55 -6.14 10.66
C ILE A 83 4.32 -5.50 9.50
N ALA A 84 4.89 -6.33 8.61
CA ALA A 84 5.63 -5.84 7.45
C ALA A 84 4.92 -6.20 6.16
N THR A 85 4.88 -5.27 5.20
CA THR A 85 4.35 -5.52 3.87
C THR A 85 5.43 -5.33 2.81
N SER A 86 5.27 -6.00 1.68
CA SER A 86 6.08 -5.80 0.49
C SER A 86 5.25 -6.08 -0.75
N ASN A 87 5.44 -5.27 -1.77
CA ASN A 87 4.92 -5.48 -3.12
C ASN A 87 5.96 -6.12 -4.06
N ARG A 88 7.17 -6.38 -3.55
CA ARG A 88 8.29 -6.98 -4.29
C ARG A 88 8.47 -8.45 -3.94
N ASP A 89 9.06 -9.21 -4.85
CA ASP A 89 9.55 -10.55 -4.54
C ASP A 89 10.79 -10.48 -3.64
N ILE A 90 10.57 -10.72 -2.35
CA ILE A 90 11.62 -10.63 -1.33
C ILE A 90 12.74 -11.65 -1.59
N ARG A 91 12.43 -12.84 -2.11
CA ARG A 91 13.44 -13.85 -2.40
C ARG A 91 14.39 -13.39 -3.50
N LYS A 92 13.85 -12.73 -4.53
CA LYS A 92 14.66 -12.12 -5.58
C LYS A 92 15.54 -11.00 -5.01
N ARG A 93 15.00 -10.14 -4.14
CA ARG A 93 15.77 -9.08 -3.48
C ARG A 93 16.91 -9.62 -2.61
N ILE A 94 16.72 -10.79 -1.97
CA ILE A 94 17.79 -11.46 -1.21
C ILE A 94 18.89 -11.94 -2.16
N GLN A 95 18.54 -12.56 -3.30
CA GLN A 95 19.51 -12.99 -4.31
C GLN A 95 20.30 -11.83 -4.91
N ASP A 96 19.64 -10.69 -5.11
CA ASP A 96 20.25 -9.45 -5.64
C ASP A 96 21.03 -8.67 -4.55
N GLN A 97 21.11 -9.19 -3.31
CA GLN A 97 21.76 -8.57 -2.14
C GLN A 97 21.16 -7.21 -1.72
N GLU A 98 19.90 -6.98 -2.06
CA GLU A 98 19.14 -5.77 -1.71
C GLU A 98 18.28 -5.94 -0.45
N PHE A 99 18.13 -7.19 0.03
CA PHE A 99 17.42 -7.51 1.27
C PHE A 99 18.18 -8.58 2.07
N ARG A 100 18.24 -8.40 3.38
CA ARG A 100 18.96 -9.33 4.28
C ARG A 100 18.13 -10.59 4.50
N GLU A 101 18.77 -11.74 4.34
CA GLU A 101 18.14 -13.05 4.56
C GLU A 101 17.76 -13.27 6.03
N ASP A 102 18.61 -12.82 6.98
CA ASP A 102 18.35 -12.93 8.42
C ASP A 102 17.12 -12.11 8.86
N LEU A 103 16.95 -10.91 8.32
CA LEU A 103 15.76 -10.08 8.54
C LEU A 103 14.51 -10.75 7.97
N PHE A 104 14.59 -11.33 6.75
CA PHE A 104 13.48 -12.05 6.15
C PHE A 104 12.95 -13.14 7.08
N TYR A 105 13.82 -14.02 7.59
CA TYR A 105 13.37 -15.09 8.51
C TYR A 105 12.80 -14.56 9.82
N ARG A 106 13.25 -13.42 10.30
CA ARG A 106 12.69 -12.81 11.52
C ARG A 106 11.32 -12.17 11.30
N LEU A 107 11.05 -11.61 10.11
CA LEU A 107 9.75 -11.05 9.75
C LEU A 107 8.75 -12.12 9.30
N ASN A 108 9.20 -13.14 8.60
CA ASN A 108 8.35 -14.16 7.95
C ASN A 108 7.90 -15.27 8.90
N VAL A 109 7.46 -14.92 10.09
CA VAL A 109 6.93 -15.88 11.09
C VAL A 109 5.53 -16.36 10.71
N VAL A 110 4.66 -15.44 10.28
CA VAL A 110 3.30 -15.74 9.81
C VAL A 110 3.11 -15.06 8.45
N PRO A 111 3.41 -15.77 7.34
CA PRO A 111 3.26 -15.19 6.02
C PRO A 111 1.78 -15.10 5.61
N LEU A 112 1.39 -13.92 5.10
CA LEU A 112 0.06 -13.68 4.54
C LEU A 112 0.21 -13.23 3.08
N ASN A 113 -0.32 -14.02 2.15
CA ASN A 113 -0.35 -13.68 0.74
C ASN A 113 -1.69 -13.07 0.37
N LEU A 114 -1.69 -11.82 -0.09
CA LEU A 114 -2.89 -11.17 -0.59
C LEU A 114 -3.12 -11.55 -2.06
N ILE A 115 -4.26 -12.19 -2.31
CA ILE A 115 -4.66 -12.60 -3.65
C ILE A 115 -5.05 -11.34 -4.45
N PRO A 116 -4.49 -11.13 -5.66
CA PRO A 116 -4.82 -9.98 -6.49
C PRO A 116 -6.28 -10.03 -6.98
N LEU A 117 -6.85 -8.86 -7.29
CA LEU A 117 -8.27 -8.73 -7.64
C LEU A 117 -8.69 -9.58 -8.86
N ARG A 118 -7.79 -9.77 -9.85
CA ARG A 118 -8.01 -10.65 -11.00
C ARG A 118 -8.26 -12.12 -10.66
N GLU A 119 -7.87 -12.56 -9.47
CA GLU A 119 -8.05 -13.94 -8.98
C GLU A 119 -9.24 -14.08 -8.03
N ARG A 120 -9.90 -12.95 -7.68
CA ARG A 120 -11.12 -12.88 -6.87
C ARG A 120 -12.19 -12.03 -7.54
N ILE A 121 -12.55 -12.45 -8.77
CA ILE A 121 -13.45 -11.72 -9.68
C ILE A 121 -14.84 -11.47 -9.07
N ASP A 122 -15.29 -12.36 -8.19
CA ASP A 122 -16.61 -12.23 -7.55
C ASP A 122 -16.68 -11.05 -6.59
N ASP A 123 -15.56 -10.64 -6.00
CA ASP A 123 -15.49 -9.48 -5.10
C ASP A 123 -15.72 -8.16 -5.86
N ILE A 124 -15.47 -8.12 -7.18
CA ILE A 124 -15.57 -6.90 -7.99
C ILE A 124 -16.97 -6.28 -7.89
N SER A 125 -18.02 -7.10 -7.89
CA SER A 125 -19.40 -6.61 -7.79
C SER A 125 -19.64 -5.88 -6.47
N VAL A 126 -19.30 -6.53 -5.37
CA VAL A 126 -19.49 -6.00 -4.02
C VAL A 126 -18.63 -4.76 -3.78
N LEU A 127 -17.37 -4.80 -4.23
CA LEU A 127 -16.47 -3.64 -4.11
C LEU A 127 -16.97 -2.45 -4.94
N THR A 128 -17.47 -2.69 -6.17
CA THR A 128 -18.03 -1.63 -7.00
C THR A 128 -19.25 -0.97 -6.35
N GLU A 129 -20.19 -1.76 -5.83
CA GLU A 129 -21.36 -1.25 -5.12
C GLU A 129 -20.96 -0.44 -3.88
N ASN A 130 -19.98 -0.93 -3.12
CA ASN A 130 -19.48 -0.22 -1.93
C ASN A 130 -18.84 1.13 -2.27
N PHE A 131 -18.00 1.19 -3.32
CA PHE A 131 -17.40 2.45 -3.76
C PHE A 131 -18.44 3.45 -4.27
N ILE A 132 -19.45 2.99 -5.00
CA ILE A 132 -20.57 3.84 -5.44
C ILE A 132 -21.33 4.38 -4.23
N HIS A 133 -21.63 3.53 -3.25
CA HIS A 133 -22.35 3.94 -2.05
C HIS A 133 -21.56 5.01 -1.29
N GLN A 134 -20.27 4.77 -1.04
CA GLN A 134 -19.40 5.73 -0.39
C GLN A 134 -19.36 7.06 -1.16
N PHE A 135 -19.17 7.02 -2.48
CA PHE A 135 -19.17 8.22 -3.32
C PHE A 135 -20.49 9.00 -3.23
N CYS A 136 -21.64 8.31 -3.29
CA CYS A 136 -22.95 8.94 -3.20
C CYS A 136 -23.19 9.58 -1.82
N GLU A 137 -22.78 8.92 -0.74
CA GLU A 137 -22.87 9.48 0.62
C GLU A 137 -22.01 10.73 0.79
N GLU A 138 -20.74 10.68 0.37
CA GLU A 138 -19.80 11.80 0.50
C GLU A 138 -20.24 13.04 -0.33
N ASN A 139 -20.91 12.82 -1.44
CA ASN A 139 -21.35 13.89 -2.35
C ASN A 139 -22.84 14.25 -2.21
N GLY A 140 -23.60 13.65 -1.29
CA GLY A 140 -25.01 13.91 -1.10
C GLY A 140 -25.87 13.56 -2.34
N GLN A 141 -25.45 12.57 -3.11
CA GLN A 141 -26.11 12.15 -4.35
C GLN A 141 -27.06 10.96 -4.11
N SER A 142 -28.05 10.82 -4.99
CA SER A 142 -28.91 9.63 -5.01
C SER A 142 -28.08 8.38 -5.42
N PRO A 143 -28.45 7.18 -4.91
CA PRO A 143 -27.75 5.93 -5.24
C PRO A 143 -27.71 5.68 -6.75
N ILE A 144 -26.52 5.42 -7.28
CA ILE A 144 -26.29 5.07 -8.68
C ILE A 144 -26.30 3.54 -8.81
N LYS A 145 -27.07 3.03 -9.77
CA LYS A 145 -27.11 1.59 -10.10
C LYS A 145 -26.02 1.26 -11.13
N VAL A 146 -25.57 0.02 -11.15
CA VAL A 146 -24.61 -0.46 -12.16
C VAL A 146 -25.36 -1.30 -13.19
N ASP A 147 -25.19 -0.96 -14.46
CA ASP A 147 -25.72 -1.78 -15.57
C ASP A 147 -24.99 -3.13 -15.63
N THR A 148 -25.69 -4.18 -16.00
CA THR A 148 -25.15 -5.56 -16.07
C THR A 148 -23.99 -5.68 -17.06
N THR A 149 -24.04 -4.94 -18.17
CA THR A 149 -22.96 -4.90 -19.16
C THR A 149 -21.71 -4.21 -18.59
N THR A 150 -21.90 -3.13 -17.84
CA THR A 150 -20.83 -2.43 -17.11
C THR A 150 -20.13 -3.37 -16.14
N LEU A 151 -20.89 -4.09 -15.33
CA LEU A 151 -20.34 -5.06 -14.36
C LEU A 151 -19.58 -6.18 -15.07
N THR A 152 -20.07 -6.65 -16.23
CA THR A 152 -19.38 -7.67 -17.03
C THR A 152 -18.03 -7.16 -17.55
N LEU A 153 -17.92 -5.90 -17.94
CA LEU A 153 -16.66 -5.30 -18.36
C LEU A 153 -15.67 -5.16 -17.20
N LEU A 154 -16.16 -4.71 -16.05
CA LEU A 154 -15.33 -4.62 -14.83
C LEU A 154 -14.76 -6.00 -14.44
N LYS A 155 -15.54 -7.06 -14.53
CA LYS A 155 -15.09 -8.43 -14.22
C LYS A 155 -14.07 -8.99 -15.22
N LYS A 156 -14.05 -8.51 -16.47
CA LYS A 156 -13.11 -8.95 -17.50
C LYS A 156 -11.76 -8.22 -17.46
N TYR A 157 -11.68 -7.09 -16.78
CA TYR A 157 -10.45 -6.31 -16.70
C TYR A 157 -9.43 -6.94 -15.74
N ARG A 158 -8.15 -6.80 -16.03
CA ARG A 158 -7.05 -7.46 -15.28
C ARG A 158 -6.70 -6.83 -13.94
N TRP A 159 -7.08 -5.59 -13.73
CA TRP A 159 -6.86 -4.85 -12.50
C TRP A 159 -5.38 -4.84 -12.03
N PRO A 160 -4.42 -4.33 -12.83
CA PRO A 160 -3.03 -4.25 -12.40
C PRO A 160 -2.84 -3.43 -11.12
N GLY A 161 -3.63 -2.35 -10.94
CA GLY A 161 -3.66 -1.53 -9.73
C GLY A 161 -4.61 -2.06 -8.64
N ASN A 162 -5.18 -3.26 -8.84
CA ASN A 162 -6.06 -3.94 -7.88
C ASN A 162 -7.23 -3.06 -7.41
N ILE A 163 -7.53 -3.08 -6.10
CA ILE A 163 -8.66 -2.37 -5.51
C ILE A 163 -8.53 -0.85 -5.64
N ARG A 164 -7.30 -0.30 -5.59
CA ARG A 164 -7.08 1.14 -5.76
C ARG A 164 -7.50 1.61 -7.16
N GLU A 165 -7.14 0.86 -8.17
CA GLU A 165 -7.52 1.16 -9.55
C GLU A 165 -9.04 1.03 -9.75
N LEU A 166 -9.66 -0.03 -9.19
CA LEU A 166 -11.11 -0.19 -9.21
C LEU A 166 -11.81 1.01 -8.56
N GLY A 167 -11.38 1.43 -7.37
CA GLY A 167 -11.94 2.60 -6.69
C GLY A 167 -11.86 3.88 -7.53
N ASN A 168 -10.69 4.17 -8.10
CA ASN A 168 -10.47 5.35 -8.94
C ASN A 168 -11.34 5.33 -10.21
N ILE A 169 -11.49 4.16 -10.87
CA ILE A 169 -12.31 4.02 -12.07
C ILE A 169 -13.79 4.19 -11.72
N VAL A 170 -14.26 3.58 -10.62
CA VAL A 170 -15.65 3.71 -10.17
C VAL A 170 -15.96 5.15 -9.78
N GLU A 171 -15.11 5.82 -9.00
CA GLU A 171 -15.28 7.22 -8.62
C GLU A 171 -15.38 8.14 -9.84
N ARG A 172 -14.45 7.99 -10.79
CA ARG A 172 -14.47 8.73 -12.06
C ARG A 172 -15.74 8.46 -12.85
N SER A 173 -16.19 7.20 -12.87
CA SER A 173 -17.43 6.82 -13.57
C SER A 173 -18.67 7.42 -12.92
N CYS A 174 -18.71 7.53 -11.59
CA CYS A 174 -19.78 8.22 -10.87
C CYS A 174 -19.82 9.72 -11.20
N LEU A 175 -18.67 10.39 -11.29
CA LEU A 175 -18.57 11.81 -11.68
C LEU A 175 -19.09 12.06 -13.11
N MET A 176 -18.92 11.10 -14.03
CA MET A 176 -19.37 11.21 -15.42
C MET A 176 -20.82 10.76 -15.61
N CYS A 177 -21.40 10.08 -14.63
CA CYS A 177 -22.78 9.58 -14.68
C CYS A 177 -23.74 10.73 -14.42
N ARG A 178 -24.51 11.13 -15.47
CA ARG A 178 -25.53 12.20 -15.36
C ARG A 178 -26.92 11.68 -14.96
N GLY A 179 -27.09 10.37 -14.84
CA GLY A 179 -28.35 9.70 -14.49
C GLY A 179 -28.19 8.86 -13.23
N ASP A 180 -29.11 7.94 -13.05
CA ASP A 180 -29.15 7.00 -11.91
C ASP A 180 -28.47 5.65 -12.21
N THR A 181 -27.89 5.49 -13.42
CA THR A 181 -27.33 4.20 -13.86
C THR A 181 -25.97 4.40 -14.53
N MET A 182 -24.96 3.72 -13.99
CA MET A 182 -23.61 3.67 -14.55
C MET A 182 -23.57 2.71 -15.76
N LEU A 183 -23.32 3.29 -16.95
CA LEU A 183 -23.26 2.59 -18.23
C LEU A 183 -21.79 2.30 -18.63
N PRO A 184 -21.53 1.36 -19.56
CA PRO A 184 -20.19 1.08 -20.10
C PRO A 184 -19.45 2.31 -20.63
N THR A 185 -20.16 3.29 -21.16
CA THR A 185 -19.61 4.55 -21.69
C THR A 185 -19.02 5.47 -20.61
N HIS A 186 -19.31 5.21 -19.35
CA HIS A 186 -18.75 5.95 -18.21
C HIS A 186 -17.45 5.32 -17.69
N LEU A 187 -17.06 4.12 -18.19
CA LEU A 187 -15.82 3.45 -17.79
C LEU A 187 -14.65 3.98 -18.62
N PHE A 188 -13.64 4.47 -17.93
CA PHE A 188 -12.38 4.91 -18.53
C PHE A 188 -11.25 4.05 -17.99
N PHE A 189 -10.88 3.04 -18.75
CA PHE A 189 -9.72 2.21 -18.48
C PHE A 189 -8.47 2.84 -19.11
N ASP A 190 -7.29 2.58 -18.56
CA ASP A 190 -6.04 3.05 -19.12
C ASP A 190 -5.67 2.24 -20.38
N GLU A 191 -5.76 2.86 -21.58
CA GLU A 191 -5.59 2.18 -22.87
C GLU A 191 -4.18 1.61 -23.06
N GLU A 192 -3.14 2.18 -22.47
CA GLU A 192 -1.77 1.67 -22.58
C GLU A 192 -1.61 0.28 -21.98
N LEU A 193 -2.39 -0.06 -20.97
CA LEU A 193 -2.41 -1.40 -20.36
C LEU A 193 -3.25 -2.42 -21.13
N TYR A 194 -4.16 -1.94 -22.00
CA TYR A 194 -5.02 -2.78 -22.85
C TYR A 194 -4.33 -3.24 -24.13
N SER A 195 -3.38 -2.48 -24.67
CA SER A 195 -2.82 -2.71 -26.00
C SER A 195 -1.97 -3.97 -26.15
N LYS A 196 -1.69 -4.70 -25.07
CA LYS A 196 -0.93 -5.95 -25.12
C LYS A 196 -1.77 -7.21 -25.35
N ASP A 197 -3.10 -7.13 -25.19
CA ASP A 197 -3.99 -8.25 -25.50
C ASP A 197 -5.24 -7.71 -26.23
N LYS A 198 -5.29 -7.95 -27.51
CA LYS A 198 -6.41 -7.63 -28.43
C LYS A 198 -7.71 -8.28 -27.98
N VAL A 199 -8.48 -7.69 -27.08
CA VAL A 199 -9.91 -8.01 -26.93
C VAL A 199 -10.67 -6.83 -26.32
N LEU A 200 -10.99 -5.80 -27.09
CA LEU A 200 -12.19 -4.99 -26.87
C LEU A 200 -12.67 -4.44 -28.21
N PRO A 201 -13.98 -4.42 -28.50
CA PRO A 201 -14.51 -3.71 -29.64
C PRO A 201 -14.30 -2.21 -29.46
N ARG A 202 -13.67 -1.57 -30.44
CA ARG A 202 -13.62 -0.09 -30.51
C ARG A 202 -15.05 0.41 -30.52
N LEU A 203 -15.46 1.09 -29.48
CA LEU A 203 -16.66 1.92 -29.51
C LEU A 203 -16.31 3.13 -30.38
N SER A 204 -16.57 3.00 -31.69
CA SER A 204 -16.57 4.12 -32.63
C SER A 204 -17.80 4.97 -32.33
N GLY A 205 -17.68 5.95 -31.48
CA GLY A 205 -18.63 7.03 -31.30
C GLY A 205 -18.05 8.28 -31.91
N THR A 206 -18.44 8.56 -33.14
CA THR A 206 -18.25 9.87 -33.81
C THR A 206 -19.07 10.91 -33.05
N ILE A 207 -18.49 12.07 -32.84
CA ILE A 207 -19.10 13.30 -32.31
C ILE A 207 -20.26 13.76 -33.20
#